data_104abb2d1e373a30d5e805b8ca9d61e7
#
_entry.id   104abb2d1e373a30d5e805b8ca9d61e7
#
_cell.length_a   1.000
_cell.length_b   1.000
_cell.length_c   1.000
_cell.angle_alpha   90.00
_cell.angle_beta   90.00
_cell.angle_gamma   90.00
#
_symmetry.space_group_name_H-M   'P 1'
#
loop_
_entity.id
_entity.type
_entity.pdbx_description
1 polymer ?
#
loop_
_entity_poly.entity_id
_entity_poly.type
_entity_poly.pdbx_seq_one_letter_code
_entity_poly.pdbx_strand_id
1 'polypeptide(L)'
;MTEIPNQCIRLLYFADGGINAYNLWDPFSEEQLRGFVDAFADNGIDILSQKIYAGGGTKPGLFVPEHPDFPRWRNDRFRDLIDSGVQPLEVMIEQAHRRGMKFFCKMRMSDWHKRTVEESGFVGRHPELQNPTTSKDRPSLDYTHQAVHDHHTALVDELARRFDIDGITFNFIRGWHN
;
A
#
# COMPACT_ATOMS: atom_id res chain seq x y z
N MET A 1 23.72 13.33 23.66
CA MET A 1 23.63 12.50 22.45
C MET A 1 23.30 11.10 22.93
N THR A 2 22.03 10.69 22.81
CA THR A 2 21.60 9.32 23.09
C THR A 2 22.10 8.45 21.95
N GLU A 3 22.99 7.50 22.27
CA GLU A 3 23.40 6.48 21.31
C GLU A 3 22.14 5.75 20.82
N ILE A 4 21.86 5.85 19.53
CA ILE A 4 20.89 4.98 18.88
C ILE A 4 21.49 3.58 18.93
N PRO A 5 20.83 2.61 19.59
CA PRO A 5 21.35 1.24 19.59
C PRO A 5 21.51 0.82 18.14
N ASN A 6 22.68 0.28 17.82
CA ASN A 6 23.02 -0.22 16.50
C ASN A 6 22.18 -1.50 16.24
N GLN A 7 20.86 -1.34 16.05
CA GLN A 7 20.00 -2.42 15.59
C GLN A 7 20.36 -2.66 14.13
N CYS A 8 21.20 -3.66 13.92
CA CYS A 8 21.52 -4.13 12.59
C CYS A 8 20.23 -4.75 12.00
N ILE A 9 19.47 -3.96 11.24
CA ILE A 9 18.32 -4.45 10.47
C ILE A 9 18.86 -5.50 9.51
N ARG A 10 18.42 -6.73 9.68
CA ARG A 10 18.92 -7.87 8.95
C ARG A 10 18.05 -8.26 7.77
N LEU A 11 16.72 -8.08 7.89
CA LEU A 11 15.81 -8.60 6.89
C LEU A 11 14.57 -7.71 6.72
N LEU A 12 14.39 -7.23 5.48
CA LEU A 12 13.19 -6.50 5.07
C LEU A 12 12.40 -7.35 4.08
N TYR A 13 11.11 -7.53 4.32
CA TYR A 13 10.22 -8.26 3.43
C TYR A 13 9.28 -7.32 2.67
N PHE A 14 9.27 -7.43 1.34
CA PHE A 14 8.33 -6.72 0.48
C PHE A 14 7.09 -7.56 0.22
N ALA A 15 6.02 -7.31 0.96
CA ALA A 15 4.74 -7.98 0.78
C ALA A 15 3.97 -7.38 -0.40
N ASP A 16 4.18 -7.93 -1.59
CA ASP A 16 3.49 -7.49 -2.81
C ASP A 16 2.28 -8.35 -3.13
N GLY A 17 2.41 -9.65 -2.90
CA GLY A 17 1.37 -10.65 -3.13
C GLY A 17 0.53 -10.99 -1.89
N GLY A 18 0.85 -10.44 -0.72
CA GLY A 18 0.19 -10.77 0.55
C GLY A 18 -1.32 -10.56 0.54
N ILE A 19 -1.80 -9.67 -0.32
CA ILE A 19 -3.23 -9.48 -0.58
C ILE A 19 -3.89 -10.72 -1.19
N ASN A 20 -3.16 -11.54 -1.93
CA ASN A 20 -3.70 -12.80 -2.44
C ASN A 20 -3.94 -13.83 -1.32
N ALA A 21 -3.16 -13.76 -0.24
CA ALA A 21 -3.40 -14.58 0.94
C ALA A 21 -4.74 -14.22 1.62
N TYR A 22 -5.15 -12.97 1.56
CA TYR A 22 -6.44 -12.52 2.10
C TYR A 22 -7.65 -13.12 1.36
N ASN A 23 -7.48 -13.52 0.11
CA ASN A 23 -8.52 -14.23 -0.64
C ASN A 23 -8.71 -15.68 -0.19
N LEU A 24 -7.77 -16.22 0.58
CA LEU A 24 -7.81 -17.59 1.09
C LEU A 24 -8.49 -17.67 2.46
N TRP A 25 -8.65 -16.53 3.15
CA TRP A 25 -9.24 -16.50 4.48
C TRP A 25 -10.74 -16.26 4.40
N ASP A 26 -11.49 -17.16 5.01
CA ASP A 26 -12.94 -17.09 5.11
C ASP A 26 -13.41 -17.66 6.45
N PRO A 27 -14.01 -16.88 7.34
CA PRO A 27 -14.17 -15.41 7.23
C PRO A 27 -12.86 -14.66 7.38
N PHE A 28 -12.79 -13.44 6.83
CA PHE A 28 -11.67 -12.54 7.02
C PHE A 28 -11.81 -11.82 8.37
N SER A 29 -10.77 -11.86 9.20
CA SER A 29 -10.85 -11.35 10.57
C SER A 29 -9.58 -10.57 10.99
N GLU A 30 -9.71 -9.79 12.06
CA GLU A 30 -8.59 -9.12 12.72
C GLU A 30 -7.51 -10.12 13.18
N GLU A 31 -7.93 -11.27 13.72
CA GLU A 31 -7.01 -12.33 14.17
C GLU A 31 -6.12 -12.84 13.02
N GLN A 32 -6.70 -13.00 11.84
CA GLN A 32 -5.94 -13.42 10.65
C GLN A 32 -4.96 -12.35 10.18
N LEU A 33 -5.30 -11.06 10.28
CA LEU A 33 -4.37 -9.97 10.01
C LEU A 33 -3.19 -10.01 10.98
N ARG A 34 -3.44 -10.19 12.26
CA ARG A 34 -2.41 -10.32 13.29
C ARG A 34 -1.54 -11.56 13.06
N GLY A 35 -2.15 -12.70 12.80
CA GLY A 35 -1.44 -13.95 12.47
C GLY A 35 -0.57 -13.84 11.22
N PHE A 36 -0.99 -13.05 10.22
CA PHE A 36 -0.17 -12.78 9.04
C PHE A 36 1.11 -12.01 9.41
N VAL A 37 1.02 -10.99 10.27
CA VAL A 37 2.20 -10.24 10.74
C VAL A 37 3.07 -11.14 11.63
N ASP A 38 2.47 -11.93 12.51
CA ASP A 38 3.18 -12.87 13.39
C ASP A 38 4.04 -13.86 12.60
N ALA A 39 3.52 -14.35 11.48
CA ALA A 39 4.27 -15.27 10.63
C ALA A 39 5.57 -14.66 10.10
N PHE A 40 5.62 -13.35 9.82
CA PHE A 40 6.86 -12.67 9.43
C PHE A 40 7.80 -12.49 10.63
N ALA A 41 7.27 -12.09 11.76
CA ALA A 41 8.05 -11.94 12.99
C ALA A 41 8.71 -13.26 13.42
N ASP A 42 7.96 -14.36 13.38
CA ASP A 42 8.43 -15.70 13.73
C ASP A 42 9.54 -16.20 12.78
N ASN A 43 9.61 -15.65 11.57
CA ASN A 43 10.66 -15.94 10.60
C ASN A 43 11.78 -14.87 10.59
N GLY A 44 11.86 -14.02 11.60
CA GLY A 44 12.97 -13.10 11.79
C GLY A 44 12.98 -11.89 10.86
N ILE A 45 11.81 -11.49 10.34
CA ILE A 45 11.68 -10.26 9.55
C ILE A 45 11.71 -9.06 10.50
N ASP A 46 12.60 -8.11 10.24
CA ASP A 46 12.72 -6.88 11.03
C ASP A 46 11.80 -5.77 10.53
N ILE A 47 11.58 -5.70 9.20
CA ILE A 47 10.73 -4.71 8.56
C ILE A 47 9.73 -5.40 7.62
N LEU A 48 8.44 -5.18 7.85
CA LEU A 48 7.39 -5.54 6.91
C LEU A 48 7.03 -4.33 6.05
N SER A 49 7.38 -4.37 4.76
CA SER A 49 6.98 -3.36 3.79
C SER A 49 5.76 -3.85 3.01
N GLN A 50 4.57 -3.49 3.51
CA GLN A 50 3.28 -3.98 3.01
C GLN A 50 2.72 -3.06 1.94
N LYS A 51 2.32 -3.63 0.80
CA LYS A 51 1.62 -2.88 -0.24
C LYS A 51 0.25 -2.41 0.26
N ILE A 52 0.08 -1.09 0.26
CA ILE A 52 -1.17 -0.43 0.65
C ILE A 52 -1.88 0.23 -0.53
N TYR A 53 -1.13 0.58 -1.57
CA TYR A 53 -1.62 1.26 -2.75
C TYR A 53 -0.95 0.73 -4.01
N ALA A 54 -1.74 0.54 -5.07
CA ALA A 54 -1.25 0.34 -6.42
C ALA A 54 -1.88 1.39 -7.32
N GLY A 55 -1.08 2.10 -8.09
CA GLY A 55 -1.45 3.30 -8.85
C GLY A 55 -2.61 3.17 -9.84
N GLY A 56 -3.16 2.00 -9.99
CA GLY A 56 -4.36 1.72 -10.78
C GLY A 56 -5.56 1.19 -9.97
N GLY A 57 -5.49 1.29 -8.67
CA GLY A 57 -6.64 1.37 -7.76
C GLY A 57 -7.69 0.27 -7.71
N THR A 58 -7.35 -1.00 -7.94
CA THR A 58 -8.42 -2.00 -7.89
C THR A 58 -8.14 -3.20 -7.00
N LYS A 59 -7.13 -3.15 -6.17
CA LYS A 59 -6.92 -4.19 -5.17
C LYS A 59 -6.98 -3.61 -3.77
N PRO A 60 -7.44 -4.40 -2.79
CA PRO A 60 -7.81 -3.92 -1.49
C PRO A 60 -6.72 -3.04 -0.91
N GLY A 61 -7.08 -1.79 -0.70
CA GLY A 61 -6.37 -0.97 0.24
C GLY A 61 -6.62 -1.54 1.63
N LEU A 62 -5.60 -1.53 2.47
CA LEU A 62 -5.76 -1.86 3.88
C LEU A 62 -6.47 -0.73 4.65
N PHE A 63 -6.79 0.36 3.98
CA PHE A 63 -7.51 1.52 4.53
C PHE A 63 -8.33 2.20 3.43
N VAL A 64 -9.28 3.04 3.83
CA VAL A 64 -10.06 3.89 2.93
C VAL A 64 -9.43 5.28 2.92
N PRO A 65 -8.84 5.74 1.79
CA PRO A 65 -8.32 7.09 1.68
C PRO A 65 -9.43 8.15 1.83
N GLU A 66 -9.10 9.26 2.47
CA GLU A 66 -10.00 10.42 2.61
C GLU A 66 -10.05 11.23 1.33
N HIS A 67 -8.93 11.31 0.61
CA HIS A 67 -8.81 12.12 -0.58
C HIS A 67 -9.70 11.55 -1.71
N PRO A 68 -10.51 12.40 -2.38
CA PRO A 68 -11.51 11.95 -3.36
C PRO A 68 -10.91 11.32 -4.62
N ASP A 69 -9.65 11.61 -4.92
CA ASP A 69 -8.95 11.07 -6.08
C ASP A 69 -8.43 9.64 -5.90
N PHE A 70 -8.45 9.15 -4.67
CA PHE A 70 -8.16 7.75 -4.44
C PHE A 70 -9.45 6.95 -4.54
N PRO A 71 -9.47 5.87 -5.33
CA PRO A 71 -10.68 5.08 -5.48
C PRO A 71 -11.12 4.52 -4.12
N ARG A 72 -12.35 4.84 -3.75
CA ARG A 72 -13.03 4.18 -2.63
C ARG A 72 -13.26 2.74 -3.01
N TRP A 73 -12.53 1.90 -2.35
CA TRP A 73 -12.27 0.59 -2.81
C TRP A 73 -13.41 -0.41 -2.54
N ARG A 74 -13.60 -1.37 -3.43
CA ARG A 74 -14.61 -2.42 -3.35
C ARG A 74 -13.95 -3.79 -3.21
N ASN A 75 -13.61 -4.18 -2.00
CA ASN A 75 -13.49 -5.59 -1.66
C ASN A 75 -14.48 -5.90 -0.55
N ASP A 76 -15.42 -6.74 -0.82
CA ASP A 76 -16.49 -7.03 0.09
C ASP A 76 -15.96 -7.58 1.42
N ARG A 77 -14.88 -8.36 1.40
CA ARG A 77 -14.26 -8.92 2.60
C ARG A 77 -13.64 -7.87 3.52
N PHE A 78 -12.94 -6.87 2.94
CA PHE A 78 -12.41 -5.76 3.74
C PHE A 78 -13.49 -4.79 4.18
N ARG A 79 -14.52 -4.64 3.37
CA ARG A 79 -15.64 -3.78 3.70
C ARG A 79 -16.30 -4.21 4.98
N ASP A 80 -16.67 -5.49 5.10
CA ASP A 80 -17.34 -6.01 6.29
C ASP A 80 -16.50 -5.77 7.55
N LEU A 81 -15.18 -5.92 7.46
CA LEU A 81 -14.26 -5.65 8.55
C LEU A 81 -14.19 -4.15 8.88
N ILE A 82 -14.07 -3.29 7.86
CA ILE A 82 -14.03 -1.83 8.03
C ILE A 82 -15.38 -1.30 8.54
N ASP A 83 -16.49 -1.80 8.03
CA ASP A 83 -17.84 -1.43 8.47
C ASP A 83 -18.12 -1.86 9.91
N SER A 84 -17.43 -2.89 10.40
CA SER A 84 -17.44 -3.26 11.81
C SER A 84 -16.59 -2.36 12.72
N GLY A 85 -15.91 -1.35 12.14
CA GLY A 85 -15.06 -0.39 12.87
C GLY A 85 -13.59 -0.79 12.97
N VAL A 86 -13.20 -1.91 12.37
CA VAL A 86 -11.80 -2.35 12.35
C VAL A 86 -11.05 -1.65 11.22
N GLN A 87 -9.86 -1.11 11.50
CA GLN A 87 -8.96 -0.54 10.51
C GLN A 87 -7.83 -1.54 10.19
N PRO A 88 -7.89 -2.27 9.07
CA PRO A 88 -6.94 -3.34 8.78
C PRO A 88 -5.47 -2.89 8.79
N LEU A 89 -5.19 -1.69 8.28
CA LEU A 89 -3.83 -1.13 8.29
C LEU A 89 -3.33 -0.89 9.71
N GLU A 90 -4.16 -0.31 10.57
CA GLU A 90 -3.83 -0.05 11.97
C GLU A 90 -3.57 -1.35 12.75
N VAL A 91 -4.41 -2.37 12.56
CA VAL A 91 -4.23 -3.69 13.15
C VAL A 91 -2.88 -4.30 12.80
N MET A 92 -2.46 -4.18 11.54
CA MET A 92 -1.17 -4.71 11.09
C MET A 92 0.01 -3.93 11.66
N ILE A 93 -0.08 -2.60 11.72
CA ILE A 93 0.95 -1.72 12.30
C ILE A 93 1.12 -2.04 13.78
N GLU A 94 0.04 -2.04 14.55
CA GLU A 94 0.07 -2.38 15.97
C GLU A 94 0.69 -3.76 16.23
N GLN A 95 0.32 -4.76 15.42
CA GLN A 95 0.86 -6.10 15.58
C GLN A 95 2.35 -6.15 15.25
N ALA A 96 2.81 -5.43 14.21
CA ALA A 96 4.23 -5.32 13.88
C ALA A 96 5.02 -4.71 15.06
N HIS A 97 4.52 -3.61 15.61
CA HIS A 97 5.15 -2.96 16.76
C HIS A 97 5.18 -3.85 18.02
N ARG A 98 4.08 -4.58 18.32
CA ARG A 98 4.05 -5.57 19.41
C ARG A 98 5.11 -6.67 19.26
N ARG A 99 5.42 -7.03 18.01
CA ARG A 99 6.44 -8.04 17.69
C ARG A 99 7.84 -7.45 17.54
N GLY A 100 8.04 -6.15 17.81
CA GLY A 100 9.32 -5.46 17.67
C GLY A 100 9.76 -5.24 16.22
N MET A 101 8.85 -5.39 15.27
CA MET A 101 9.07 -5.11 13.85
C MET A 101 8.77 -3.64 13.53
N LYS A 102 9.34 -3.17 12.43
CA LYS A 102 8.92 -1.92 11.78
C LYS A 102 7.91 -2.20 10.68
N PHE A 103 6.99 -1.26 10.48
CA PHE A 103 5.98 -1.35 9.44
C PHE A 103 6.12 -0.21 8.43
N PHE A 104 6.38 -0.56 7.17
CA PHE A 104 6.49 0.40 6.07
C PHE A 104 5.29 0.25 5.13
N CYS A 105 4.68 1.37 4.79
CA CYS A 105 3.66 1.43 3.76
C CYS A 105 4.30 1.44 2.37
N LYS A 106 4.02 0.43 1.55
CA LYS A 106 4.55 0.34 0.19
C LYS A 106 3.52 0.85 -0.82
N MET A 107 3.94 1.86 -1.58
CA MET A 107 3.19 2.42 -2.70
C MET A 107 3.79 1.95 -4.02
N ARG A 108 2.96 1.39 -4.90
CA ARG A 108 3.35 1.10 -6.27
C ARG A 108 3.16 2.35 -7.12
N MET A 109 4.27 2.93 -7.56
CA MET A 109 4.28 4.22 -8.24
C MET A 109 3.88 4.11 -9.72
N SER A 110 4.23 2.99 -10.37
CA SER A 110 4.05 2.80 -11.82
C SER A 110 3.11 1.62 -12.16
N ASP A 111 2.45 1.01 -11.18
CA ASP A 111 1.62 -0.16 -11.43
C ASP A 111 0.21 0.26 -11.82
N TRP A 112 -0.05 0.17 -13.11
CA TRP A 112 -1.39 0.33 -13.63
C TRP A 112 -1.82 -0.93 -14.39
N HIS A 113 -2.99 -1.44 -14.03
CA HIS A 113 -3.64 -2.51 -14.76
C HIS A 113 -4.80 -1.93 -15.55
N LYS A 114 -4.91 -2.27 -16.84
CA LYS A 114 -5.99 -1.79 -17.71
C LYS A 114 -7.35 -2.05 -17.07
N ARG A 115 -8.08 -0.96 -16.78
CA ARG A 115 -9.37 -0.99 -16.12
C ARG A 115 -10.25 0.16 -16.58
N THR A 116 -11.48 0.20 -16.13
CA THR A 116 -12.35 1.32 -16.41
C THR A 116 -11.82 2.61 -15.79
N VAL A 117 -12.26 3.76 -16.31
CA VAL A 117 -11.85 5.07 -15.78
C VAL A 117 -12.20 5.20 -14.30
N GLU A 118 -13.36 4.65 -13.90
CA GLU A 118 -13.84 4.68 -12.52
C GLU A 118 -12.96 3.85 -11.59
N GLU A 119 -12.39 2.76 -12.09
CA GLU A 119 -11.50 1.88 -11.34
C GLU A 119 -10.06 2.39 -11.31
N SER A 120 -9.67 3.18 -12.29
CA SER A 120 -8.30 3.68 -12.43
C SER A 120 -8.00 4.91 -11.56
N GLY A 121 -9.02 5.46 -10.91
CA GLY A 121 -8.86 6.62 -10.04
C GLY A 121 -8.17 7.78 -10.76
N PHE A 122 -7.12 8.33 -10.15
CA PHE A 122 -6.37 9.47 -10.68
C PHE A 122 -5.82 9.23 -12.08
N VAL A 123 -5.17 8.09 -12.32
CA VAL A 123 -4.55 7.76 -13.62
C VAL A 123 -5.58 7.73 -14.75
N GLY A 124 -6.75 7.15 -14.49
CA GLY A 124 -7.81 7.05 -15.49
C GLY A 124 -8.48 8.38 -15.81
N ARG A 125 -8.56 9.29 -14.82
CA ARG A 125 -9.14 10.62 -14.99
C ARG A 125 -8.19 11.62 -15.63
N HIS A 126 -6.89 11.33 -15.61
CA HIS A 126 -5.83 12.23 -16.08
C HIS A 126 -4.95 11.58 -17.16
N PRO A 127 -5.53 11.24 -18.33
CA PRO A 127 -4.76 10.65 -19.42
C PRO A 127 -3.61 11.56 -19.91
N GLU A 128 -3.74 12.87 -19.72
CA GLU A 128 -2.72 13.86 -20.07
C GLU A 128 -1.47 13.79 -19.17
N LEU A 129 -1.57 13.15 -18.01
CA LEU A 129 -0.46 12.95 -17.07
C LEU A 129 0.21 11.58 -17.25
N GLN A 130 -0.19 10.83 -18.26
CA GLN A 130 0.41 9.53 -18.55
C GLN A 130 1.69 9.70 -19.37
N ASN A 131 2.69 8.90 -19.07
CA ASN A 131 3.94 8.91 -19.81
C ASN A 131 3.71 8.38 -21.24
N PRO A 132 3.94 9.18 -22.28
CA PRO A 132 3.64 8.81 -23.67
C PRO A 132 4.52 7.68 -24.21
N THR A 133 5.63 7.36 -23.53
CA THR A 133 6.54 6.27 -23.94
C THR A 133 6.10 4.90 -23.42
N THR A 134 5.11 4.87 -22.54
CA THR A 134 4.60 3.60 -22.02
C THR A 134 3.51 3.01 -22.91
N SER A 135 3.32 1.69 -22.79
CA SER A 135 2.27 1.01 -23.55
C SER A 135 0.89 1.58 -23.22
N LYS A 136 0.06 1.79 -24.25
CA LYS A 136 -1.34 2.19 -24.07
C LYS A 136 -2.16 1.20 -23.23
N ASP A 137 -1.71 -0.04 -23.15
CA ASP A 137 -2.34 -1.07 -22.33
C ASP A 137 -1.86 -1.05 -20.87
N ARG A 138 -0.76 -0.37 -20.59
CA ARG A 138 -0.19 -0.21 -19.25
C ARG A 138 0.46 1.16 -19.10
N PRO A 139 -0.31 2.24 -19.18
CA PRO A 139 0.24 3.56 -19.00
C PRO A 139 0.77 3.74 -17.58
N SER A 140 1.91 4.39 -17.44
CA SER A 140 2.42 4.87 -16.17
C SER A 140 2.23 6.37 -16.06
N LEU A 141 2.24 6.91 -14.85
CA LEU A 141 2.23 8.35 -14.66
C LEU A 141 3.57 8.96 -15.06
N ASP A 142 3.52 10.14 -15.64
CA ASP A 142 4.70 10.94 -15.95
C ASP A 142 5.06 11.83 -14.75
N TYR A 143 6.13 11.45 -14.08
CA TYR A 143 6.64 12.17 -12.91
C TYR A 143 7.31 13.52 -13.21
N THR A 144 7.29 13.98 -14.46
CA THR A 144 7.68 15.38 -14.77
C THR A 144 6.56 16.37 -14.44
N HIS A 145 5.33 15.91 -14.25
CA HIS A 145 4.18 16.72 -13.90
C HIS A 145 4.02 16.94 -12.39
N GLN A 146 3.93 18.21 -11.96
CA GLN A 146 3.73 18.56 -10.55
C GLN A 146 2.45 17.90 -9.97
N ALA A 147 1.36 17.83 -10.75
CA ALA A 147 0.12 17.20 -10.33
C ALA A 147 0.28 15.71 -9.93
N VAL A 148 1.24 15.00 -10.54
CA VAL A 148 1.56 13.61 -10.17
C VAL A 148 2.26 13.57 -8.80
N HIS A 149 3.17 14.51 -8.55
CA HIS A 149 3.83 14.64 -7.24
C HIS A 149 2.81 14.98 -6.16
N ASP A 150 1.96 15.97 -6.41
CA ASP A 150 0.95 16.43 -5.45
C ASP A 150 -0.01 15.30 -5.08
N HIS A 151 -0.46 14.52 -6.07
CA HIS A 151 -1.30 13.34 -5.83
C HIS A 151 -0.65 12.31 -4.88
N HIS A 152 0.62 11.96 -5.12
CA HIS A 152 1.31 10.99 -4.26
C HIS A 152 1.63 11.58 -2.89
N THR A 153 2.00 12.86 -2.83
CA THR A 153 2.28 13.56 -1.58
C THR A 153 1.04 13.62 -0.69
N ALA A 154 -0.13 13.88 -1.28
CA ALA A 154 -1.39 13.87 -0.52
C ALA A 154 -1.65 12.53 0.19
N LEU A 155 -1.35 11.41 -0.48
CA LEU A 155 -1.48 10.09 0.15
C LEU A 155 -0.42 9.86 1.24
N VAL A 156 0.81 10.32 1.02
CA VAL A 156 1.89 10.23 2.02
C VAL A 156 1.52 11.02 3.28
N ASP A 157 1.04 12.25 3.10
CA ASP A 157 0.61 13.11 4.21
C ASP A 157 -0.55 12.48 4.99
N GLU A 158 -1.52 11.91 4.27
CA GLU A 158 -2.64 11.22 4.91
C GLU A 158 -2.17 10.03 5.74
N LEU A 159 -1.29 9.20 5.20
CA LEU A 159 -0.73 8.03 5.91
C LEU A 159 0.05 8.45 7.16
N ALA A 160 0.93 9.45 7.04
CA ALA A 160 1.73 9.93 8.15
C ALA A 160 0.89 10.60 9.25
N ARG A 161 -0.24 11.21 8.88
CA ARG A 161 -1.15 11.86 9.83
C ARG A 161 -2.06 10.87 10.56
N ARG A 162 -2.50 9.81 9.87
CA ARG A 162 -3.51 8.88 10.39
C ARG A 162 -2.95 7.67 11.09
N PHE A 163 -1.75 7.23 10.71
CA PHE A 163 -1.21 5.94 11.14
C PHE A 163 0.21 6.09 11.67
N ASP A 164 0.55 5.30 12.69
CA ASP A 164 1.88 5.23 13.30
C ASP A 164 2.84 4.36 12.46
N ILE A 165 3.09 4.79 11.21
CA ILE A 165 3.99 4.09 10.30
C ILE A 165 5.45 4.44 10.56
N ASP A 166 6.36 3.47 10.39
CA ASP A 166 7.81 3.71 10.52
C ASP A 166 8.44 4.24 9.24
N GLY A 167 7.76 4.10 8.10
CA GLY A 167 8.27 4.60 6.82
C GLY A 167 7.40 4.27 5.62
N ILE A 168 7.86 4.78 4.46
CA ILE A 168 7.20 4.58 3.17
C ILE A 168 8.20 4.02 2.17
N THR A 169 7.74 3.05 1.39
CA THR A 169 8.49 2.49 0.27
C THR A 169 7.86 2.89 -1.04
N PHE A 170 8.57 3.65 -1.86
CA PHE A 170 8.16 3.95 -3.23
C PHE A 170 8.68 2.87 -4.17
N ASN A 171 7.75 2.13 -4.77
CA ASN A 171 8.08 1.00 -5.62
C ASN A 171 7.82 1.30 -7.09
N PHE A 172 8.89 1.47 -7.86
CA PHE A 172 8.88 1.76 -9.31
C PHE A 172 9.11 0.52 -10.19
N ILE A 173 9.08 -0.69 -9.63
CA ILE A 173 9.49 -1.94 -10.32
C ILE A 173 8.68 -2.25 -11.58
N ARG A 174 7.46 -1.73 -11.71
CA ARG A 174 6.62 -1.98 -12.89
C ARG A 174 6.42 -0.69 -13.67
N GLY A 175 6.87 -0.68 -14.91
CA GLY A 175 6.65 0.46 -15.81
C GLY A 175 7.87 0.97 -16.57
N TRP A 176 9.04 0.48 -16.26
CA TRP A 176 10.25 0.74 -17.06
C TRP A 176 10.33 -0.32 -18.16
N HIS A 177 9.53 -0.14 -19.19
CA HIS A 177 9.75 -0.84 -20.46
C HIS A 177 10.36 0.16 -21.43
N ASN A 178 11.67 0.03 -21.64
CA ASN A 178 12.36 0.64 -22.78
C ASN A 178 11.77 0.10 -24.07
#